data_dc9e593ef785fe2755cc9e7e134ebc01
#
_entry.id   dc9e593ef785fe2755cc9e7e134ebc01
#
_cell.length_a   1.000
_cell.length_b   1.000
_cell.length_c   1.000
_cell.angle_alpha   90.00
_cell.angle_beta   90.00
_cell.angle_gamma   90.00
#
_symmetry.space_group_name_H-M   'P 1'
#
loop_
_entity.id
_entity.type
_entity.pdbx_description
1 polymer ?
#
loop_
_entity_poly.entity_id
_entity_poly.type
_entity_poly.pdbx_seq_one_letter_code
_entity_poly.pdbx_strand_id
1 'polypeptide(L)'
;MEYERGKCKWYVALLIVVSMLLVGMGGMYLAGYVCYGVFPYMAPMMIAPIPLVLAIINMFLLPVTTTFAEDGLYLGIGVNSINNKWIAILVPAFFYAIQHSFIPMLLDGRHIMYRFLSFLPLTIWICYWYYKNKNPLPIMIGHGILNVATAVNILVTSAVPGVYEMML
;
A
#
# COMPACT_ATOMS: atom_id res chain seq x y z
N MET A 1 -9.24 21.67 5.09
CA MET A 1 -9.69 20.30 5.39
C MET A 1 -9.72 20.17 6.91
N GLU A 2 -10.90 20.20 7.51
CA GLU A 2 -11.04 19.85 8.93
C GLU A 2 -11.00 18.32 9.03
N TYR A 3 -9.85 17.81 9.42
CA TYR A 3 -9.77 16.44 9.92
C TYR A 3 -10.38 16.46 11.32
N GLU A 4 -11.65 16.09 11.47
CA GLU A 4 -12.16 15.72 12.76
C GLU A 4 -11.33 14.53 13.27
N ARG A 5 -10.43 14.79 14.21
CA ARG A 5 -9.69 13.74 14.92
C ARG A 5 -10.70 12.94 15.75
N GLY A 6 -11.33 11.96 15.14
CA GLY A 6 -12.08 10.97 15.88
C GLY A 6 -11.19 10.40 16.98
N LYS A 7 -11.68 10.42 18.22
CA LYS A 7 -10.94 9.85 19.36
C LYS A 7 -10.88 8.34 19.19
N CYS A 8 -9.86 7.85 18.49
CA CYS A 8 -9.61 6.42 18.33
C CYS A 8 -8.89 5.92 19.59
N LYS A 9 -9.44 4.90 20.25
CA LYS A 9 -8.76 4.25 21.38
C LYS A 9 -7.51 3.55 20.86
N TRP A 10 -6.40 3.59 21.61
CA TRP A 10 -5.10 3.10 21.18
C TRP A 10 -5.12 1.63 20.67
N TYR A 11 -5.90 0.75 21.31
CA TYR A 11 -6.01 -0.64 20.88
C TYR A 11 -6.76 -0.80 19.55
N VAL A 12 -7.70 0.11 19.24
CA VAL A 12 -8.38 0.13 17.92
C VAL A 12 -7.39 0.61 16.86
N ALA A 13 -6.56 1.61 17.17
CA ALA A 13 -5.50 2.05 16.28
C ALA A 13 -4.50 0.92 15.99
N LEU A 14 -4.06 0.20 17.03
CA LEU A 14 -3.18 -0.96 16.87
C LEU A 14 -3.85 -2.06 16.03
N LEU A 15 -5.13 -2.36 16.27
CA LEU A 15 -5.88 -3.32 15.48
C LEU A 15 -5.93 -2.93 13.99
N ILE A 16 -6.16 -1.64 13.70
CA ILE A 16 -6.16 -1.14 12.32
C ILE A 16 -4.80 -1.36 11.67
N VAL A 17 -3.71 -0.95 12.33
CA VAL A 17 -2.35 -1.12 11.80
C VAL A 17 -2.03 -2.60 11.54
N VAL A 18 -2.22 -3.47 12.53
CA VAL A 18 -1.92 -4.90 12.41
C VAL A 18 -2.76 -5.55 11.31
N SER A 19 -4.06 -5.26 11.26
CA SER A 19 -4.94 -5.82 10.23
C SER A 19 -4.59 -5.31 8.82
N MET A 20 -4.13 -4.06 8.68
CA MET A 20 -3.63 -3.53 7.41
C MET A 20 -2.40 -4.31 6.93
N LEU A 21 -1.45 -4.56 7.82
CA LEU A 21 -0.25 -5.34 7.47
C LEU A 21 -0.64 -6.76 7.03
N LEU A 22 -1.53 -7.42 7.77
CA LEU A 22 -1.99 -8.77 7.43
C LEU A 22 -2.76 -8.80 6.10
N VAL A 23 -3.68 -7.86 5.87
CA VAL A 23 -4.45 -7.78 4.63
C VAL A 23 -3.56 -7.40 3.44
N GLY A 24 -2.60 -6.48 3.63
CA GLY A 24 -1.66 -6.08 2.59
C GLY A 24 -0.74 -7.22 2.17
N MET A 25 -0.11 -7.90 3.13
CA MET A 25 0.75 -9.06 2.86
C MET A 25 -0.06 -10.24 2.30
N GLY A 26 -1.20 -10.54 2.90
CA GLY A 26 -2.09 -11.62 2.45
C GLY A 26 -2.61 -11.38 1.03
N GLY A 27 -3.00 -10.15 0.71
CA GLY A 27 -3.41 -9.74 -0.64
C GLY A 27 -2.30 -9.93 -1.67
N MET A 28 -1.08 -9.50 -1.33
CA MET A 28 0.09 -9.66 -2.19
C MET A 28 0.42 -11.14 -2.46
N TYR A 29 0.44 -11.98 -1.44
CA TYR A 29 0.75 -13.40 -1.59
C TYR A 29 -0.36 -14.15 -2.34
N LEU A 30 -1.62 -13.88 -2.03
CA LEU A 30 -2.75 -14.47 -2.74
C LEU A 30 -2.77 -14.08 -4.22
N ALA A 31 -2.55 -12.81 -4.53
CA ALA A 31 -2.45 -12.32 -5.90
C ALA A 31 -1.26 -12.95 -6.65
N GLY A 32 -0.12 -13.12 -5.96
CA GLY A 32 1.04 -13.82 -6.50
C GLY A 32 0.71 -15.25 -6.89
N TYR A 33 0.05 -15.98 -5.99
CA TYR A 33 -0.40 -17.34 -6.27
C TYR A 33 -1.39 -17.40 -7.45
N VAL A 34 -2.39 -16.50 -7.47
CA VAL A 34 -3.40 -16.47 -8.54
C VAL A 34 -2.78 -16.12 -9.90
N CYS A 35 -1.87 -15.14 -9.93
CA CYS A 35 -1.31 -14.65 -11.20
C CYS A 35 -0.09 -15.44 -11.66
N TYR A 36 0.72 -15.96 -10.75
CA TYR A 36 2.01 -16.58 -11.07
C TYR A 36 2.15 -18.04 -10.61
N GLY A 37 1.23 -18.54 -9.79
CA GLY A 37 1.30 -19.89 -9.21
C GLY A 37 2.39 -20.06 -8.14
N VAL A 38 2.95 -18.97 -7.62
CA VAL A 38 4.07 -18.97 -6.66
C VAL A 38 3.63 -18.41 -5.32
N PHE A 39 4.07 -19.07 -4.23
CA PHE A 39 3.79 -18.64 -2.87
C PHE A 39 5.01 -18.94 -1.95
N PRO A 40 5.53 -17.96 -1.22
CA PRO A 40 5.25 -16.53 -1.36
C PRO A 40 5.80 -15.97 -2.69
N TYR A 41 5.14 -14.97 -3.26
CA TYR A 41 5.61 -14.28 -4.47
C TYR A 41 6.13 -12.89 -4.13
N MET A 42 7.34 -12.60 -4.56
CA MET A 42 7.95 -11.27 -4.51
C MET A 42 8.12 -10.75 -5.93
N ALA A 43 7.43 -9.67 -6.27
CA ALA A 43 7.52 -9.12 -7.62
C ALA A 43 8.91 -8.51 -7.87
N PRO A 44 9.70 -9.01 -8.86
CA PRO A 44 11.07 -8.55 -9.10
C PRO A 44 11.19 -7.02 -9.23
N MET A 45 10.26 -6.42 -9.94
CA MET A 45 10.24 -4.96 -10.18
C MET A 45 10.06 -4.13 -8.90
N MET A 46 9.47 -4.71 -7.83
CA MET A 46 9.24 -4.02 -6.55
C MET A 46 10.47 -3.97 -5.65
N ILE A 47 11.45 -4.81 -5.94
CA ILE A 47 12.70 -4.92 -5.17
C ILE A 47 13.94 -4.73 -6.06
N ALA A 48 13.74 -4.31 -7.32
CA ALA A 48 14.84 -4.11 -8.28
C ALA A 48 15.84 -3.07 -7.74
N PRO A 49 17.15 -3.36 -7.81
CA PRO A 49 18.18 -2.45 -7.32
C PRO A 49 18.20 -1.17 -8.16
N ILE A 50 18.42 -0.05 -7.48
CA ILE A 50 18.60 1.28 -8.07
C ILE A 50 19.93 1.86 -7.58
N PRO A 51 20.45 2.97 -8.14
CA PRO A 51 21.65 3.62 -7.61
C PRO A 51 21.52 3.87 -6.11
N LEU A 52 22.53 3.48 -5.32
CA LEU A 52 22.47 3.47 -3.85
C LEU A 52 22.02 4.81 -3.26
N VAL A 53 22.50 5.93 -3.81
CA VAL A 53 22.09 7.27 -3.36
C VAL A 53 20.59 7.48 -3.51
N LEU A 54 20.00 7.00 -4.62
CA LEU A 54 18.56 7.08 -4.84
C LEU A 54 17.80 6.13 -3.91
N ALA A 55 18.33 4.96 -3.59
CA ALA A 55 17.74 4.03 -2.62
C ALA A 55 17.70 4.65 -1.21
N ILE A 56 18.76 5.34 -0.80
CA ILE A 56 18.79 6.07 0.47
C ILE A 56 17.76 7.21 0.49
N ILE A 57 17.69 8.00 -0.56
CA ILE A 57 16.68 9.07 -0.67
C ILE A 57 15.26 8.48 -0.63
N ASN A 58 15.02 7.39 -1.38
CA ASN A 58 13.74 6.70 -1.43
C ASN A 58 13.29 6.17 -0.07
N MET A 59 14.21 5.76 0.79
CA MET A 59 13.93 5.29 2.15
C MET A 59 13.18 6.33 2.99
N PHE A 60 13.42 7.62 2.75
CA PHE A 60 12.75 8.72 3.45
C PHE A 60 11.55 9.27 2.67
N LEU A 61 11.70 9.42 1.35
CA LEU A 61 10.65 10.05 0.55
C LEU A 61 9.43 9.15 0.37
N LEU A 62 9.63 7.88 0.02
CA LEU A 62 8.51 6.97 -0.27
C LEU A 62 7.49 6.87 0.87
N PRO A 63 7.89 6.57 2.13
CA PRO A 63 6.93 6.46 3.23
C PRO A 63 6.16 7.74 3.52
N VAL A 64 6.81 8.89 3.37
CA VAL A 64 6.20 10.19 3.71
C VAL A 64 5.32 10.68 2.56
N THR A 65 5.87 10.80 1.35
CA THR A 65 5.18 11.46 0.23
C THR A 65 3.97 10.66 -0.22
N THR A 66 4.10 9.33 -0.38
CA THR A 66 2.99 8.49 -0.84
C THR A 66 1.89 8.41 0.20
N THR A 67 2.23 8.20 1.47
CA THR A 67 1.24 8.13 2.54
C THR A 67 0.41 9.42 2.63
N PHE A 68 1.04 10.60 2.61
CA PHE A 68 0.30 11.85 2.67
C PHE A 68 -0.49 12.14 1.39
N ALA A 69 0.09 11.92 0.21
CA ALA A 69 -0.56 12.20 -1.06
C ALA A 69 -1.74 11.26 -1.31
N GLU A 70 -1.53 9.95 -1.14
CA GLU A 70 -2.52 8.93 -1.47
C GLU A 70 -3.65 8.89 -0.43
N ASP A 71 -3.33 8.85 0.87
CA ASP A 71 -4.36 8.86 1.91
C ASP A 71 -5.11 10.20 1.92
N GLY A 72 -4.45 11.31 1.64
CA GLY A 72 -5.10 12.62 1.46
C GLY A 72 -6.11 12.62 0.31
N LEU A 73 -5.73 12.04 -0.84
CA LEU A 73 -6.57 11.98 -2.03
C LEU A 73 -7.75 11.01 -1.84
N TYR A 74 -7.44 9.74 -1.52
CA TYR A 74 -8.47 8.69 -1.53
C TYR A 74 -9.36 8.70 -0.30
N LEU A 75 -8.81 9.01 0.88
CA LEU A 75 -9.58 9.09 2.12
C LEU A 75 -10.12 10.50 2.34
N GLY A 76 -9.24 11.49 2.32
CA GLY A 76 -9.60 12.88 2.63
C GLY A 76 -10.58 13.47 1.64
N ILE A 77 -10.41 13.23 0.35
CA ILE A 77 -11.31 13.71 -0.71
C ILE A 77 -12.27 12.59 -1.09
N GLY A 78 -11.79 11.45 -1.57
CA GLY A 78 -12.60 10.39 -2.15
C GLY A 78 -13.72 9.90 -1.24
N VAL A 79 -13.37 9.38 -0.06
CA VAL A 79 -14.36 8.82 0.88
C VAL A 79 -15.28 9.90 1.44
N ASN A 80 -14.79 11.12 1.68
CA ASN A 80 -15.58 12.19 2.29
C ASN A 80 -16.53 12.90 1.32
N SER A 81 -16.27 12.82 0.01
CA SER A 81 -17.12 13.50 -1.00
C SER A 81 -18.38 12.72 -1.36
N ILE A 82 -18.55 11.50 -0.88
CA ILE A 82 -19.61 10.59 -1.32
C ILE A 82 -20.53 10.26 -0.13
N ASN A 83 -21.82 10.57 -0.26
CA ASN A 83 -22.81 10.35 0.82
C ASN A 83 -23.19 8.88 1.01
N ASN A 84 -23.25 8.10 -0.08
CA ASN A 84 -23.60 6.68 0.01
C ASN A 84 -22.44 5.87 0.57
N LYS A 85 -22.65 5.15 1.67
CA LYS A 85 -21.61 4.38 2.37
C LYS A 85 -20.83 3.44 1.45
N TRP A 86 -21.52 2.63 0.68
CA TRP A 86 -20.84 1.60 -0.12
C TRP A 86 -20.09 2.20 -1.29
N ILE A 87 -20.68 3.24 -1.93
CA ILE A 87 -20.00 3.96 -3.00
C ILE A 87 -18.77 4.70 -2.44
N ALA A 88 -18.89 5.34 -1.26
CA ALA A 88 -17.79 6.01 -0.59
C ALA A 88 -16.62 5.08 -0.21
N ILE A 89 -16.89 3.80 0.01
CA ILE A 89 -15.85 2.82 0.29
C ILE A 89 -15.29 2.22 -1.00
N LEU A 90 -16.15 1.73 -1.89
CA LEU A 90 -15.73 0.91 -3.02
C LEU A 90 -15.12 1.72 -4.17
N VAL A 91 -15.65 2.91 -4.46
CA VAL A 91 -15.14 3.72 -5.58
C VAL A 91 -13.73 4.25 -5.32
N PRO A 92 -13.45 4.95 -4.20
CA PRO A 92 -12.08 5.35 -3.90
C PRO A 92 -11.12 4.16 -3.78
N ALA A 93 -11.55 3.04 -3.17
CA ALA A 93 -10.73 1.83 -3.05
C ALA A 93 -10.35 1.24 -4.40
N PHE A 94 -11.28 1.21 -5.35
CA PHE A 94 -11.04 0.73 -6.71
C PHE A 94 -9.99 1.60 -7.43
N PHE A 95 -10.16 2.92 -7.41
CA PHE A 95 -9.19 3.83 -8.03
C PHE A 95 -7.83 3.81 -7.34
N TYR A 96 -7.81 3.65 -6.02
CA TYR A 96 -6.59 3.49 -5.26
C TYR A 96 -5.83 2.21 -5.66
N ALA A 97 -6.53 1.08 -5.82
CA ALA A 97 -5.92 -0.17 -6.30
C ALA A 97 -5.45 -0.05 -7.77
N ILE A 98 -6.24 0.58 -8.65
CA ILE A 98 -5.86 0.80 -10.06
C ILE A 98 -4.59 1.65 -10.17
N GLN A 99 -4.44 2.71 -9.38
CA GLN A 99 -3.22 3.51 -9.38
C GLN A 99 -1.99 2.63 -9.17
N HIS A 100 -2.05 1.70 -8.21
CA HIS A 100 -0.94 0.80 -7.90
C HIS A 100 -0.65 -0.22 -9.01
N SER A 101 -1.60 -0.49 -9.90
CA SER A 101 -1.41 -1.39 -11.04
C SER A 101 -0.40 -0.88 -12.06
N PHE A 102 -0.15 0.44 -12.06
CA PHE A 102 0.77 1.11 -12.97
C PHE A 102 2.05 1.63 -12.29
N ILE A 103 2.32 1.19 -11.05
CA ILE A 103 3.51 1.58 -10.29
C ILE A 103 4.24 0.30 -9.81
N PRO A 104 5.51 0.03 -10.25
CA PRO A 104 6.21 0.70 -11.36
C PRO A 104 5.50 0.47 -12.70
N MET A 105 5.71 1.38 -13.65
CA MET A 105 5.05 1.29 -14.95
C MET A 105 5.63 0.14 -15.77
N LEU A 106 4.93 -0.99 -15.76
CA LEU A 106 5.21 -2.15 -16.58
C LEU A 106 3.94 -2.51 -17.36
N LEU A 107 4.00 -2.40 -18.69
CA LEU A 107 2.89 -2.69 -19.59
C LEU A 107 2.78 -4.21 -19.87
N ASP A 108 2.72 -4.99 -18.80
CA ASP A 108 2.42 -6.42 -18.81
C ASP A 108 1.09 -6.68 -18.11
N GLY A 109 0.13 -7.28 -18.83
CA GLY A 109 -1.21 -7.53 -18.33
C GLY A 109 -1.24 -8.41 -17.07
N ARG A 110 -0.31 -9.37 -16.96
CA ARG A 110 -0.20 -10.23 -15.78
C ARG A 110 0.28 -9.43 -14.57
N HIS A 111 1.27 -8.56 -14.76
CA HIS A 111 1.77 -7.68 -13.70
C HIS A 111 0.71 -6.68 -13.25
N ILE A 112 0.00 -6.04 -14.19
CA ILE A 112 -1.10 -5.11 -13.89
C ILE A 112 -2.17 -5.80 -13.05
N MET A 113 -2.60 -7.01 -13.45
CA MET A 113 -3.59 -7.79 -12.71
C MET A 113 -3.09 -8.18 -11.32
N TYR A 114 -1.84 -8.65 -11.21
CA TYR A 114 -1.21 -8.96 -9.93
C TYR A 114 -1.22 -7.74 -8.99
N ARG A 115 -0.78 -6.60 -9.47
CA ARG A 115 -0.75 -5.35 -8.67
C ARG A 115 -2.14 -4.94 -8.24
N PHE A 116 -3.12 -4.97 -9.15
CA PHE A 116 -4.51 -4.67 -8.83
C PHE A 116 -5.05 -5.57 -7.72
N LEU A 117 -4.93 -6.89 -7.88
CA LEU A 117 -5.42 -7.87 -6.91
C LEU A 117 -4.67 -7.81 -5.58
N SER A 118 -3.39 -7.45 -5.58
CA SER A 118 -2.60 -7.26 -4.35
C SER A 118 -3.13 -6.10 -3.51
N PHE A 119 -3.52 -5.00 -4.15
CA PHE A 119 -3.91 -3.77 -3.45
C PHE A 119 -5.41 -3.67 -3.18
N LEU A 120 -6.26 -4.27 -3.99
CA LEU A 120 -7.72 -4.14 -3.86
C LEU A 120 -8.25 -4.52 -2.46
N PRO A 121 -7.86 -5.65 -1.85
CA PRO A 121 -8.32 -5.97 -0.50
C PRO A 121 -7.87 -4.94 0.53
N LEU A 122 -6.63 -4.48 0.45
CA LEU A 122 -6.07 -3.49 1.35
C LEU A 122 -6.79 -2.13 1.22
N THR A 123 -7.00 -1.65 0.00
CA THR A 123 -7.65 -0.36 -0.25
C THR A 123 -9.11 -0.35 0.18
N ILE A 124 -9.85 -1.47 -0.01
CA ILE A 124 -11.22 -1.63 0.54
C ILE A 124 -11.17 -1.57 2.06
N TRP A 125 -10.22 -2.26 2.68
CA TRP A 125 -10.04 -2.27 4.14
C TRP A 125 -9.75 -0.87 4.69
N ILE A 126 -8.83 -0.15 4.07
CA ILE A 126 -8.46 1.23 4.41
C ILE A 126 -9.68 2.16 4.32
N CYS A 127 -10.37 2.16 3.17
CA CYS A 127 -11.54 3.02 2.96
C CYS A 127 -12.68 2.70 3.93
N TYR A 128 -12.90 1.42 4.25
CA TYR A 128 -13.90 1.00 5.22
C TYR A 128 -13.59 1.52 6.63
N TRP A 129 -12.36 1.33 7.12
CA TRP A 129 -11.96 1.80 8.45
C TRP A 129 -11.95 3.31 8.56
N TYR A 130 -11.50 4.00 7.53
CA TYR A 130 -11.58 5.45 7.48
C TYR A 130 -13.02 5.95 7.48
N TYR A 131 -13.89 5.37 6.66
CA TYR A 131 -15.32 5.71 6.65
C TYR A 131 -15.94 5.60 8.05
N LYS A 132 -15.60 4.54 8.79
CA LYS A 132 -16.14 4.24 10.12
C LYS A 132 -15.58 5.15 11.20
N ASN A 133 -14.30 5.47 11.20
CA ASN A 133 -13.62 6.14 12.33
C ASN A 133 -13.27 7.61 12.03
N LYS A 134 -13.25 8.02 10.78
CA LYS A 134 -12.85 9.38 10.32
C LYS A 134 -11.48 9.85 10.84
N ASN A 135 -10.64 8.91 11.31
CA ASN A 135 -9.29 9.18 11.80
C ASN A 135 -8.28 8.53 10.84
N PRO A 136 -7.54 9.33 10.05
CA PRO A 136 -6.57 8.79 9.10
C PRO A 136 -5.27 8.29 9.77
N LEU A 137 -4.94 8.76 10.97
CA LEU A 137 -3.63 8.54 11.58
C LEU A 137 -3.23 7.06 11.72
N PRO A 138 -4.07 6.13 12.22
CA PRO A 138 -3.70 4.71 12.28
C PRO A 138 -3.46 4.11 10.88
N ILE A 139 -4.23 4.56 9.89
CA ILE A 139 -4.08 4.12 8.50
C ILE A 139 -2.76 4.62 7.93
N MET A 140 -2.45 5.91 8.10
CA MET A 140 -1.18 6.51 7.65
C MET A 140 0.03 5.83 8.30
N ILE A 141 -0.06 5.44 9.58
CA ILE A 141 0.99 4.68 10.24
C ILE A 141 1.16 3.30 9.58
N GLY A 142 0.08 2.56 9.40
CA GLY A 142 0.12 1.23 8.75
C GLY A 142 0.64 1.31 7.31
N HIS A 143 0.19 2.29 6.55
CA HIS A 143 0.64 2.55 5.18
C HIS A 143 2.13 2.94 5.15
N GLY A 144 2.56 3.83 6.03
CA GLY A 144 3.97 4.19 6.17
C GLY A 144 4.86 2.99 6.48
N ILE A 145 4.43 2.07 7.37
CA ILE A 145 5.17 0.84 7.67
C ILE A 145 5.32 -0.05 6.42
N LEU A 146 4.25 -0.24 5.62
CA LEU A 146 4.32 -1.00 4.36
C LEU A 146 5.30 -0.37 3.37
N ASN A 147 5.28 0.96 3.26
CA ASN A 147 6.20 1.70 2.38
C ASN A 147 7.65 1.65 2.87
N VAL A 148 7.88 1.72 4.19
CA VAL A 148 9.21 1.51 4.78
C VAL A 148 9.72 0.10 4.45
N ALA A 149 8.89 -0.93 4.60
CA ALA A 149 9.29 -2.30 4.25
C ALA A 149 9.71 -2.42 2.78
N THR A 150 8.95 -1.80 1.87
CA THR A 150 9.31 -1.76 0.43
C THR A 150 10.63 -1.00 0.21
N ALA A 151 10.79 0.16 0.83
CA ALA A 151 12.01 0.98 0.68
C ALA A 151 13.24 0.27 1.26
N VAL A 152 13.09 -0.45 2.38
CA VAL A 152 14.17 -1.28 2.96
C VAL A 152 14.59 -2.38 1.99
N ASN A 153 13.64 -3.09 1.38
CA ASN A 153 13.96 -4.14 0.40
C ASN A 153 14.76 -3.56 -0.78
N ILE A 154 14.34 -2.42 -1.34
CA ILE A 154 15.06 -1.73 -2.42
C ILE A 154 16.46 -1.29 -1.95
N LEU A 155 16.58 -0.76 -0.73
CA LEU A 155 17.87 -0.36 -0.19
C LEU A 155 18.82 -1.55 -0.03
N VAL A 156 18.33 -2.68 0.51
CA VAL A 156 19.13 -3.89 0.73
C VAL A 156 19.61 -4.48 -0.61
N THR A 157 18.72 -4.61 -1.59
CA THR A 157 19.08 -5.12 -2.93
C THR A 157 20.03 -4.18 -3.67
N SER A 158 19.96 -2.88 -3.40
CA SER A 158 20.86 -1.87 -3.99
C SER A 158 22.23 -1.81 -3.32
N ALA A 159 22.31 -2.12 -2.02
CA ALA A 159 23.52 -2.00 -1.22
C ALA A 159 24.37 -3.29 -1.19
N VAL A 160 23.72 -4.45 -1.28
CA VAL A 160 24.38 -5.75 -1.09
C VAL A 160 24.34 -6.56 -2.38
N PRO A 161 25.52 -6.75 -3.04
CA PRO A 161 25.60 -7.55 -4.27
C PRO A 161 25.07 -8.98 -4.07
N GLY A 162 24.30 -9.48 -5.04
CA GLY A 162 23.78 -10.84 -5.06
C GLY A 162 22.51 -11.06 -4.23
N VAL A 163 22.09 -10.09 -3.39
CA VAL A 163 20.85 -10.24 -2.59
C VAL A 163 19.61 -10.19 -3.48
N TYR A 164 19.61 -9.39 -4.53
CA TYR A 164 18.49 -9.35 -5.46
C TYR A 164 18.21 -10.72 -6.09
N GLU A 165 19.24 -11.41 -6.56
CA GLU A 165 19.14 -12.74 -7.15
C GLU A 165 18.70 -13.81 -6.15
N MET A 166 19.05 -13.64 -4.87
CA MET A 166 18.61 -14.55 -3.80
C MET A 166 17.14 -14.34 -3.39
N MET A 167 16.56 -13.17 -3.66
CA MET A 167 15.17 -12.84 -3.33
C MET A 167 14.18 -13.18 -4.44
N LEU A 168 14.66 -13.56 -5.62
CA LEU A 168 13.86 -13.99 -6.78
C LEU A 168 13.54 -15.48 -6.73
#